data_f7f6223fab2dff5c30b372ae06f3ae82
#
_entry.id   f7f6223fab2dff5c30b372ae06f3ae82
#
_cell.length_a   1.000
_cell.length_b   1.000
_cell.length_c   1.000
_cell.angle_alpha   90.00
_cell.angle_beta   90.00
_cell.angle_gamma   90.00
#
_symmetry.space_group_name_H-M   'P 1'
#
loop_
_entity.id
_entity.type
_entity.pdbx_description
1 polymer ?
#
loop_
_entity_poly.entity_id
_entity_poly.type
_entity_poly.pdbx_seq_one_letter_code
_entity_poly.pdbx_strand_id
1 'polypeptide(L)'
;LAAVAVLSEMGLSMDEICAALEATPLTKTRLDQIQVKGVAVVSMMAKSNNSLTVSMVFDYIRRKPGKKAVILALDDLDESKSSERIGWIYDTDYEFLNDESIVQILATGVRCWDHQVRLLLAGVPREKLVCKQDELAAIEQLHCKDLESVYLLHDMSSYSRSVTAMEKIRRVLEGAL
;
A
#
# COMPACT_ATOMS: atom_id res chain seq x y z
N LEU A 1 -1.21 -17.04 -12.12
CA LEU A 1 -0.59 -18.06 -13.00
C LEU A 1 -1.23 -19.43 -12.81
N ALA A 2 -1.38 -19.97 -11.57
CA ALA A 2 -1.97 -21.29 -11.35
C ALA A 2 -3.40 -21.42 -11.94
N ALA A 3 -4.27 -20.43 -11.69
CA ALA A 3 -5.62 -20.42 -12.27
C ALA A 3 -5.59 -20.41 -13.80
N VAL A 4 -4.70 -19.64 -14.42
CA VAL A 4 -4.53 -19.60 -15.88
C VAL A 4 -4.14 -20.99 -16.42
N ALA A 5 -3.15 -21.64 -15.79
CA ALA A 5 -2.73 -22.98 -16.20
C ALA A 5 -3.87 -24.01 -16.10
N VAL A 6 -4.61 -24.02 -14.99
CA VAL A 6 -5.74 -24.94 -14.81
C VAL A 6 -6.84 -24.68 -15.84
N LEU A 7 -7.22 -23.42 -16.06
CA LEU A 7 -8.27 -23.08 -17.03
C LEU A 7 -7.85 -23.41 -18.47
N SER A 8 -6.57 -23.22 -18.81
CA SER A 8 -6.02 -23.63 -20.11
C SER A 8 -6.08 -25.14 -20.31
N GLU A 9 -5.72 -25.94 -19.29
CA GLU A 9 -5.84 -27.40 -19.32
C GLU A 9 -7.29 -27.89 -19.42
N MET A 10 -8.25 -27.09 -18.92
CA MET A 10 -9.68 -27.33 -19.08
C MET A 10 -10.21 -26.97 -20.48
N GLY A 11 -9.35 -26.46 -21.36
CA GLY A 11 -9.66 -26.16 -22.74
C GLY A 11 -10.15 -24.74 -23.05
N LEU A 12 -10.06 -23.82 -22.06
CA LEU A 12 -10.36 -22.40 -22.31
C LEU A 12 -9.20 -21.73 -23.07
N SER A 13 -9.55 -20.89 -24.04
CA SER A 13 -8.58 -20.04 -24.73
C SER A 13 -8.05 -18.93 -23.83
N MET A 14 -6.87 -18.39 -24.14
CA MET A 14 -6.31 -17.25 -23.40
C MET A 14 -7.23 -16.03 -23.41
N ASP A 15 -7.94 -15.79 -24.50
CA ASP A 15 -8.87 -14.66 -24.62
C ASP A 15 -10.06 -14.82 -23.65
N GLU A 16 -10.64 -16.03 -23.56
CA GLU A 16 -11.72 -16.33 -22.60
C GLU A 16 -11.22 -16.21 -21.15
N ILE A 17 -10.01 -16.68 -20.87
CA ILE A 17 -9.39 -16.58 -19.54
C ILE A 17 -9.16 -15.11 -19.17
N CYS A 18 -8.60 -14.30 -20.07
CA CYS A 18 -8.37 -12.88 -19.84
C CYS A 18 -9.68 -12.14 -19.62
N ALA A 19 -10.69 -12.36 -20.47
CA ALA A 19 -12.00 -11.73 -20.32
C ALA A 19 -12.67 -12.10 -18.97
N ALA A 20 -12.58 -13.36 -18.56
CA ALA A 20 -13.12 -13.82 -17.27
C ALA A 20 -12.38 -13.19 -16.08
N LEU A 21 -11.05 -13.06 -16.16
CA LEU A 21 -10.25 -12.44 -15.10
C LEU A 21 -10.52 -10.93 -14.99
N GLU A 22 -10.68 -10.23 -16.11
CA GLU A 22 -11.03 -8.81 -16.15
C GLU A 22 -12.43 -8.54 -15.61
N ALA A 23 -13.38 -9.45 -15.88
CA ALA A 23 -14.75 -9.36 -15.38
C ALA A 23 -14.88 -9.75 -13.89
N THR A 24 -13.87 -10.40 -13.31
CA THR A 24 -13.92 -10.85 -11.92
C THR A 24 -13.54 -9.73 -10.97
N PRO A 25 -14.47 -9.23 -10.12
CA PRO A 25 -14.16 -8.17 -9.19
C PRO A 25 -13.17 -8.68 -8.13
N LEU A 26 -12.16 -7.86 -7.83
CA LEU A 26 -11.30 -8.10 -6.67
C LEU A 26 -12.11 -7.93 -5.39
N THR A 27 -11.82 -8.77 -4.39
CA THR A 27 -12.44 -8.60 -3.08
C THR A 27 -11.95 -7.31 -2.43
N LYS A 28 -12.85 -6.58 -1.75
CA LYS A 28 -12.51 -5.32 -1.04
C LYS A 28 -11.38 -5.49 -0.03
N THR A 29 -11.21 -6.69 0.51
CA THR A 29 -10.10 -7.01 1.41
C THR A 29 -8.74 -7.00 0.70
N ARG A 30 -8.70 -7.14 -0.62
CA ARG A 30 -7.47 -7.12 -1.43
C ARG A 30 -7.18 -5.76 -2.03
N LEU A 31 -8.24 -5.12 -2.52
CA LEU A 31 -8.18 -3.79 -3.10
C LEU A 31 -9.54 -3.11 -2.87
N ASP A 32 -9.53 -1.97 -2.22
CA ASP A 32 -10.67 -1.07 -2.08
C ASP A 32 -10.29 0.33 -2.55
N GLN A 33 -11.21 1.02 -3.19
CA GLN A 33 -10.95 2.35 -3.73
C GLN A 33 -12.16 3.25 -3.57
N ILE A 34 -11.91 4.48 -3.10
CA ILE A 34 -12.90 5.55 -3.04
C ILE A 34 -12.34 6.80 -3.70
N GLN A 35 -13.24 7.70 -4.12
CA GLN A 35 -12.87 9.02 -4.62
C GLN A 35 -13.30 10.08 -3.60
N VAL A 36 -12.37 10.97 -3.24
CA VAL A 36 -12.61 12.06 -2.28
C VAL A 36 -12.11 13.36 -2.87
N LYS A 37 -13.02 14.26 -3.23
CA LYS A 37 -12.71 15.58 -3.83
C LYS A 37 -11.66 15.51 -4.98
N GLY A 38 -11.77 14.50 -5.83
CA GLY A 38 -10.87 14.30 -6.98
C GLY A 38 -9.60 13.49 -6.65
N VAL A 39 -9.33 13.17 -5.39
CA VAL A 39 -8.21 12.32 -4.96
C VAL A 39 -8.67 10.87 -4.90
N ALA A 40 -7.94 9.97 -5.57
CA ALA A 40 -8.17 8.52 -5.47
C ALA A 40 -7.53 8.00 -4.18
N VAL A 41 -8.32 7.43 -3.27
CA VAL A 41 -7.81 6.74 -2.07
C VAL A 41 -7.92 5.25 -2.30
N VAL A 42 -6.78 4.56 -2.32
CA VAL A 42 -6.67 3.15 -2.68
C VAL A 42 -6.08 2.37 -1.50
N SER A 43 -6.86 1.46 -0.94
CA SER A 43 -6.40 0.49 0.06
C SER A 43 -5.98 -0.79 -0.64
N MET A 44 -4.74 -1.21 -0.41
CA MET A 44 -4.17 -2.41 -1.04
C MET A 44 -3.56 -3.34 0.01
N MET A 45 -3.90 -4.61 -0.08
CA MET A 45 -3.23 -5.60 0.74
C MET A 45 -1.86 -5.94 0.16
N ALA A 46 -0.81 -5.57 0.89
CA ALA A 46 0.56 -6.02 0.66
C ALA A 46 0.93 -6.97 1.80
N LYS A 47 1.08 -8.26 1.48
CA LYS A 47 1.36 -9.26 2.51
C LYS A 47 2.76 -9.05 3.07
N SER A 48 2.86 -8.57 4.32
CA SER A 48 4.12 -8.53 5.05
C SER A 48 4.75 -9.92 5.14
N ASN A 49 6.03 -10.02 5.44
CA ASN A 49 6.81 -11.25 5.34
C ASN A 49 6.97 -11.84 3.91
N ASN A 50 6.52 -11.12 2.87
CA ASN A 50 6.73 -11.50 1.47
C ASN A 50 7.29 -10.33 0.69
N SER A 51 8.61 -10.18 0.70
CA SER A 51 9.34 -9.10 0.06
C SER A 51 8.99 -8.93 -1.43
N LEU A 52 8.86 -10.03 -2.17
CA LEU A 52 8.50 -9.99 -3.58
C LEU A 52 7.12 -9.35 -3.80
N THR A 53 6.12 -9.76 -3.02
CA THR A 53 4.76 -9.21 -3.15
C THR A 53 4.74 -7.72 -2.81
N VAL A 54 5.44 -7.31 -1.75
CA VAL A 54 5.53 -5.89 -1.35
C VAL A 54 6.27 -5.08 -2.42
N SER A 55 7.39 -5.59 -2.96
CA SER A 55 8.12 -4.95 -4.06
C SER A 55 7.24 -4.76 -5.30
N MET A 56 6.45 -5.77 -5.67
CA MET A 56 5.50 -5.66 -6.80
C MET A 56 4.45 -4.57 -6.58
N VAL A 57 3.95 -4.41 -5.35
CA VAL A 57 3.00 -3.34 -5.01
C VAL A 57 3.68 -1.97 -5.09
N PHE A 58 4.92 -1.83 -4.61
CA PHE A 58 5.68 -0.58 -4.73
C PHE A 58 5.94 -0.22 -6.20
N ASP A 59 6.33 -1.19 -7.03
CA ASP A 59 6.52 -1.00 -8.47
C ASP A 59 5.21 -0.59 -9.16
N TYR A 60 4.09 -1.22 -8.80
CA TYR A 60 2.77 -0.86 -9.30
C TYR A 60 2.42 0.60 -8.97
N ILE A 61 2.64 1.04 -7.72
CA ILE A 61 2.33 2.41 -7.27
C ILE A 61 3.19 3.43 -8.02
N ARG A 62 4.52 3.23 -8.11
CA ARG A 62 5.39 4.20 -8.78
C ARG A 62 5.04 4.41 -10.25
N ARG A 63 4.53 3.38 -10.94
CA ARG A 63 4.13 3.45 -12.36
C ARG A 63 2.80 4.17 -12.59
N LYS A 64 2.00 4.42 -11.54
CA LYS A 64 0.77 5.18 -11.69
C LYS A 64 1.09 6.66 -11.93
N PRO A 65 0.33 7.35 -12.78
CA PRO A 65 0.53 8.78 -13.01
C PRO A 65 0.18 9.60 -11.77
N GLY A 66 0.62 10.85 -11.75
CA GLY A 66 0.22 11.86 -10.79
C GLY A 66 0.95 11.81 -9.45
N LYS A 67 0.78 12.86 -8.66
CA LYS A 67 1.38 13.00 -7.33
C LYS A 67 0.69 12.10 -6.32
N LYS A 68 1.48 11.35 -5.56
CA LYS A 68 1.01 10.31 -4.65
C LYS A 68 1.54 10.46 -3.24
N ALA A 69 0.71 10.09 -2.26
CA ALA A 69 1.17 9.74 -0.92
C ALA A 69 1.04 8.22 -0.70
N VAL A 70 1.98 7.64 0.04
CA VAL A 70 1.97 6.22 0.38
C VAL A 70 1.97 6.07 1.89
N ILE A 71 1.07 5.26 2.42
CA ILE A 71 0.95 4.95 3.85
C ILE A 71 1.30 3.48 4.03
N LEU A 72 2.37 3.21 4.77
CA LEU A 72 2.85 1.88 5.08
C LEU A 72 2.32 1.45 6.46
N ALA A 73 1.25 0.67 6.49
CA ALA A 73 0.69 0.04 7.69
C ALA A 73 0.99 -1.48 7.66
N LEU A 74 2.27 -1.81 7.46
CA LEU A 74 2.78 -3.18 7.30
C LEU A 74 3.50 -3.60 8.58
N ASP A 75 2.80 -4.23 9.49
CA ASP A 75 3.26 -4.50 10.85
C ASP A 75 3.81 -5.92 11.08
N ASP A 76 3.58 -6.84 10.14
CA ASP A 76 3.87 -8.27 10.30
C ASP A 76 3.33 -8.88 11.62
N LEU A 77 2.23 -8.32 12.12
CA LEU A 77 1.58 -8.83 13.32
C LEU A 77 0.83 -10.12 13.01
N ASP A 78 1.12 -11.18 13.78
CA ASP A 78 0.35 -12.40 13.82
C ASP A 78 -0.28 -12.53 15.21
N GLU A 79 -1.61 -12.59 15.30
CA GLU A 79 -2.36 -12.69 16.56
C GLU A 79 -1.90 -11.72 17.67
N SER A 80 -1.73 -10.44 17.33
CA SER A 80 -1.23 -9.38 18.23
C SER A 80 0.25 -9.46 18.66
N LYS A 81 1.03 -10.36 18.10
CA LYS A 81 2.49 -10.43 18.32
C LYS A 81 3.23 -9.98 17.06
N SER A 82 4.20 -9.09 17.23
CA SER A 82 5.11 -8.77 16.15
C SER A 82 6.08 -9.92 15.91
N SER A 83 6.36 -10.21 14.63
CA SER A 83 7.41 -11.14 14.27
C SER A 83 8.79 -10.53 14.63
N GLU A 84 9.72 -11.34 15.11
CA GLU A 84 11.13 -10.94 15.25
C GLU A 84 11.87 -10.94 13.91
N ARG A 85 11.24 -11.45 12.84
CA ARG A 85 11.83 -11.59 11.51
C ARG A 85 11.60 -10.33 10.68
N ILE A 86 12.51 -9.39 10.73
CA ILE A 86 12.45 -8.15 9.94
C ILE A 86 13.21 -8.23 8.61
N GLY A 87 13.83 -9.37 8.29
CA GLY A 87 14.62 -9.54 7.06
C GLY A 87 13.85 -9.18 5.79
N TRP A 88 12.54 -9.46 5.74
CA TRP A 88 11.70 -9.14 4.59
C TRP A 88 11.68 -7.64 4.25
N ILE A 89 11.82 -6.75 5.25
CA ILE A 89 11.89 -5.30 5.06
C ILE A 89 13.17 -4.96 4.26
N TYR A 90 14.28 -5.63 4.55
CA TYR A 90 15.56 -5.40 3.87
C TYR A 90 15.64 -6.08 2.49
N ASP A 91 14.89 -7.17 2.30
CA ASP A 91 14.78 -7.89 1.02
C ASP A 91 13.76 -7.24 0.07
N THR A 92 13.01 -6.25 0.52
CA THR A 92 12.01 -5.51 -0.29
C THR A 92 12.65 -4.32 -1.00
N ASP A 93 12.24 -4.08 -2.25
CA ASP A 93 12.76 -3.01 -3.12
C ASP A 93 12.13 -1.64 -2.75
N TYR A 94 12.51 -1.08 -1.60
CA TYR A 94 12.08 0.26 -1.15
C TYR A 94 12.58 1.37 -2.09
N GLU A 95 13.58 1.09 -2.90
CA GLU A 95 14.09 1.97 -3.95
C GLU A 95 12.99 2.41 -4.93
N PHE A 96 11.94 1.59 -5.13
CA PHE A 96 10.78 1.96 -5.92
C PHE A 96 9.95 3.09 -5.30
N LEU A 97 10.07 3.33 -4.01
CA LEU A 97 9.42 4.44 -3.33
C LEU A 97 10.23 5.75 -3.40
N ASN A 98 11.48 5.70 -3.86
CA ASN A 98 12.29 6.88 -4.16
C ASN A 98 11.99 7.38 -5.57
N ASP A 99 10.74 7.78 -5.80
CA ASP A 99 10.22 8.29 -7.06
C ASP A 99 9.74 9.73 -6.88
N GLU A 100 9.93 10.57 -7.91
CA GLU A 100 9.55 11.99 -7.84
C GLU A 100 8.04 12.18 -7.67
N SER A 101 7.22 11.29 -8.24
CA SER A 101 5.78 11.33 -8.14
C SER A 101 5.26 10.95 -6.74
N ILE A 102 6.08 10.30 -5.91
CA ILE A 102 5.77 10.01 -4.50
C ILE A 102 6.25 11.19 -3.66
N VAL A 103 5.30 12.03 -3.24
CA VAL A 103 5.59 13.29 -2.56
C VAL A 103 5.63 13.17 -1.04
N GLN A 104 4.99 12.13 -0.49
CA GLN A 104 5.01 11.85 0.94
C GLN A 104 4.87 10.35 1.21
N ILE A 105 5.56 9.86 2.26
CA ILE A 105 5.43 8.50 2.76
C ILE A 105 5.21 8.54 4.26
N LEU A 106 4.14 7.92 4.72
CA LEU A 106 3.81 7.76 6.13
C LEU A 106 4.11 6.32 6.54
N ALA A 107 5.12 6.10 7.36
CA ALA A 107 5.42 4.81 7.97
C ALA A 107 4.72 4.72 9.33
N THR A 108 3.86 3.71 9.51
CA THR A 108 2.99 3.59 10.68
C THR A 108 3.13 2.22 11.34
N GLY A 109 2.50 2.06 12.50
CA GLY A 109 2.49 0.81 13.24
C GLY A 109 3.78 0.50 13.98
N VAL A 110 3.90 -0.72 14.49
CA VAL A 110 5.04 -1.14 15.33
C VAL A 110 6.36 -1.16 14.55
N ARG A 111 6.30 -1.29 13.23
CA ARG A 111 7.47 -1.32 12.32
C ARG A 111 7.81 0.04 11.71
N CYS A 112 7.16 1.12 12.13
CA CYS A 112 7.36 2.43 11.50
C CYS A 112 8.83 2.87 11.47
N TRP A 113 9.61 2.58 12.52
CA TRP A 113 11.03 2.92 12.59
C TRP A 113 11.90 2.06 11.68
N ASP A 114 11.59 0.76 11.56
CA ASP A 114 12.29 -0.14 10.64
C ASP A 114 12.04 0.30 9.19
N HIS A 115 10.79 0.62 8.84
CA HIS A 115 10.46 1.19 7.53
C HIS A 115 11.18 2.52 7.28
N GLN A 116 11.25 3.40 8.28
CA GLN A 116 11.95 4.68 8.14
C GLN A 116 13.43 4.49 7.82
N VAL A 117 14.11 3.61 8.56
CA VAL A 117 15.53 3.30 8.31
C VAL A 117 15.71 2.76 6.89
N ARG A 118 14.86 1.82 6.47
CA ARG A 118 14.95 1.22 5.15
C ARG A 118 14.65 2.21 4.03
N LEU A 119 13.68 3.13 4.21
CA LEU A 119 13.38 4.21 3.27
C LEU A 119 14.56 5.17 3.10
N LEU A 120 15.21 5.55 4.20
CA LEU A 120 16.42 6.39 4.16
C LEU A 120 17.57 5.70 3.43
N LEU A 121 17.77 4.39 3.66
CA LEU A 121 18.77 3.59 2.95
C LEU A 121 18.46 3.47 1.45
N ALA A 122 17.17 3.50 1.08
CA ALA A 122 16.71 3.53 -0.33
C ALA A 122 16.88 4.92 -0.99
N GLY A 123 17.39 5.91 -0.26
CA GLY A 123 17.61 7.25 -0.76
C GLY A 123 16.37 8.16 -0.73
N VAL A 124 15.29 7.75 -0.08
CA VAL A 124 14.09 8.62 0.05
C VAL A 124 14.43 9.83 0.92
N PRO A 125 14.19 11.06 0.45
CA PRO A 125 14.48 12.27 1.20
C PRO A 125 13.71 12.33 2.53
N ARG A 126 14.41 12.73 3.60
CA ARG A 126 13.86 12.77 4.97
C ARG A 126 12.60 13.63 5.08
N GLU A 127 12.53 14.71 4.33
CA GLU A 127 11.41 15.65 4.30
C GLU A 127 10.12 15.06 3.72
N LYS A 128 10.21 13.96 2.96
CA LYS A 128 9.04 13.21 2.47
C LYS A 128 8.48 12.24 3.52
N LEU A 129 9.21 11.99 4.62
CA LEU A 129 8.89 10.92 5.57
C LEU A 129 8.17 11.44 6.81
N VAL A 130 7.06 10.80 7.14
CA VAL A 130 6.41 10.87 8.45
C VAL A 130 6.50 9.48 9.08
N CYS A 131 6.93 9.41 10.33
CA CYS A 131 7.03 8.15 11.06
C CYS A 131 6.33 8.28 12.40
N LYS A 132 5.26 7.51 12.59
CA LYS A 132 4.50 7.45 13.84
C LYS A 132 3.91 6.05 14.03
N GLN A 133 4.00 5.52 15.24
CA GLN A 133 3.36 4.23 15.56
C GLN A 133 1.83 4.31 15.46
N ASP A 134 1.25 5.43 15.92
CA ASP A 134 -0.19 5.67 15.79
C ASP A 134 -0.53 6.03 14.34
N GLU A 135 -1.23 5.13 13.68
CA GLU A 135 -1.63 5.23 12.28
C GLU A 135 -2.54 6.43 12.03
N LEU A 136 -3.52 6.66 12.91
CA LEU A 136 -4.46 7.77 12.76
C LEU A 136 -3.78 9.12 12.98
N ALA A 137 -2.84 9.20 13.94
CA ALA A 137 -2.04 10.39 14.18
C ALA A 137 -1.01 10.65 13.05
N ALA A 138 -0.57 9.61 12.34
CA ALA A 138 0.24 9.77 11.13
C ALA A 138 -0.61 10.35 9.99
N ILE A 139 -1.80 9.81 9.75
CA ILE A 139 -2.73 10.26 8.69
C ILE A 139 -3.11 11.75 8.85
N GLU A 140 -3.18 12.28 10.08
CA GLU A 140 -3.40 13.72 10.31
C GLU A 140 -2.30 14.61 9.72
N GLN A 141 -1.12 14.05 9.44
CA GLN A 141 0.00 14.77 8.82
C GLN A 141 0.05 14.61 7.30
N LEU A 142 -1.01 14.09 6.69
CA LEU A 142 -1.09 13.95 5.24
C LEU A 142 -1.10 15.34 4.58
N HIS A 143 -0.16 15.57 3.69
CA HIS A 143 -0.11 16.77 2.85
C HIS A 143 -1.10 16.59 1.69
N CYS A 144 -2.23 17.29 1.74
CA CYS A 144 -3.32 17.09 0.79
C CYS A 144 -3.17 17.91 -0.50
N LYS A 145 -2.28 18.93 -0.48
CA LYS A 145 -2.13 19.84 -1.63
C LYS A 145 -1.57 19.13 -2.84
N ASP A 146 -2.25 19.28 -3.97
CA ASP A 146 -1.86 18.74 -5.28
C ASP A 146 -1.76 17.19 -5.31
N LEU A 147 -2.32 16.47 -4.34
CA LEU A 147 -2.40 15.01 -4.41
C LEU A 147 -3.45 14.55 -5.41
N GLU A 148 -3.09 13.54 -6.21
CA GLU A 148 -4.00 12.85 -7.11
C GLU A 148 -4.39 11.47 -6.56
N SER A 149 -3.52 10.86 -5.72
CA SER A 149 -3.84 9.60 -5.08
C SER A 149 -3.16 9.40 -3.74
N VAL A 150 -3.79 8.61 -2.87
CA VAL A 150 -3.26 8.12 -1.60
C VAL A 150 -3.36 6.60 -1.61
N TYR A 151 -2.24 5.92 -1.39
CA TYR A 151 -2.18 4.46 -1.30
C TYR A 151 -1.96 4.05 0.15
N LEU A 152 -2.93 3.34 0.72
CA LEU A 152 -2.82 2.72 2.03
C LEU A 152 -2.45 1.24 1.85
N LEU A 153 -1.25 0.87 2.26
CA LEU A 153 -0.78 -0.52 2.24
C LEU A 153 -0.97 -1.15 3.61
N HIS A 154 -1.70 -2.24 3.66
CA HIS A 154 -2.00 -2.96 4.89
C HIS A 154 -1.74 -4.45 4.76
N ASP A 155 -1.56 -5.11 5.88
CA ASP A 155 -1.46 -6.58 5.95
C ASP A 155 -2.86 -7.23 6.08
N MET A 156 -2.88 -8.54 5.94
CA MET A 156 -4.11 -9.34 6.10
C MET A 156 -4.69 -9.22 7.51
N SER A 157 -3.85 -9.25 8.54
CA SER A 157 -4.24 -9.10 9.95
C SER A 157 -4.74 -7.69 10.30
N SER A 158 -4.42 -6.68 9.50
CA SER A 158 -4.77 -5.27 9.75
C SER A 158 -5.95 -4.76 8.92
N TYR A 159 -6.70 -5.63 8.23
CA TYR A 159 -7.81 -5.19 7.39
C TYR A 159 -8.86 -4.33 8.13
N SER A 160 -9.25 -4.70 9.35
CA SER A 160 -10.20 -3.89 10.11
C SER A 160 -9.67 -2.49 10.45
N ARG A 161 -8.36 -2.39 10.71
CA ARG A 161 -7.67 -1.10 10.91
C ARG A 161 -7.64 -0.30 9.61
N SER A 162 -7.40 -0.95 8.47
CA SER A 162 -7.36 -0.27 7.17
C SER A 162 -8.70 0.40 6.83
N VAL A 163 -9.84 -0.19 7.22
CA VAL A 163 -11.17 0.43 7.06
C VAL A 163 -11.27 1.73 7.88
N THR A 164 -10.80 1.71 9.12
CA THR A 164 -10.76 2.91 9.98
C THR A 164 -9.81 3.97 9.42
N ALA A 165 -8.65 3.55 8.93
CA ALA A 165 -7.67 4.44 8.29
C ALA A 165 -8.22 5.09 7.01
N MET A 166 -8.91 4.33 6.16
CA MET A 166 -9.58 4.84 4.96
C MET A 166 -10.59 5.94 5.30
N GLU A 167 -11.40 5.72 6.34
CA GLU A 167 -12.35 6.73 6.81
C GLU A 167 -11.64 7.98 7.37
N LYS A 168 -10.51 7.80 8.08
CA LYS A 168 -9.69 8.92 8.55
C LYS A 168 -9.08 9.71 7.40
N ILE A 169 -8.53 9.04 6.39
CA ILE A 169 -7.99 9.67 5.17
C ILE A 169 -9.09 10.49 4.49
N ARG A 170 -10.29 9.91 4.33
CA ARG A 170 -11.44 10.61 3.75
C ARG A 170 -11.72 11.94 4.48
N ARG A 171 -11.80 11.90 5.82
CA ARG A 171 -12.08 13.11 6.64
C ARG A 171 -10.96 14.15 6.52
N VAL A 172 -9.70 13.74 6.50
CA VAL A 172 -8.56 14.65 6.34
C VAL A 172 -8.63 15.35 4.99
N LEU A 173 -8.87 14.60 3.91
CA LEU A 173 -9.02 15.17 2.56
C LEU A 173 -10.25 16.09 2.45
N GLU A 174 -11.39 15.73 3.05
CA GLU A 174 -12.60 16.55 3.07
C GLU A 174 -12.39 17.88 3.82
N GLY A 175 -11.59 17.87 4.89
CA GLY A 175 -11.30 19.04 5.70
C GLY A 175 -10.20 19.95 5.15
N ALA A 176 -9.31 19.43 4.30
CA ALA A 176 -8.15 20.13 3.76
C ALA A 176 -8.35 20.71 2.35
N LEU A 177 -9.32 20.21 1.60
CA LEU A 177 -9.71 20.60 0.25
C LEU A 177 -11.12 21.16 0.22
#